data_0c441cd351c1468019fc87bfdccf7c61
#
_entry.id   0c441cd351c1468019fc87bfdccf7c61
#
_cell.length_a   1.000
_cell.length_b   1.000
_cell.length_c   1.000
_cell.angle_alpha   90.00
_cell.angle_beta   90.00
_cell.angle_gamma   90.00
#
_symmetry.space_group_name_H-M   'P 1'
#
loop_
_entity.id
_entity.type
_entity.pdbx_description
1 polymer ?
#
loop_
_entity_poly.entity_id
_entity_poly.type
_entity_poly.pdbx_seq_one_letter_code
_entity_poly.pdbx_strand_id
1 'polypeptide(L)'
;SYNLFYKNNTLFLGNSYANPFTVSRVNGVGVLYPVATVRGSLVFGIGYNRIHHYDNLMSFAGYSKYNNDMEFPINTDGQLLYYRFNQNVERFEKIMSNGARDHLTLSFGIALSPNLAGGISISKMSGVENYDFEFLQKDIADNYQQFPADFLSYEVFQSLKTETEAWKLRGGVKYIYSPFQFGLSIAT
;
A
#
# COMPACT_ATOMS: atom_id res chain seq x y z
N SER A 1 3.90 17.85 10.17
CA SER A 1 4.33 16.44 10.27
C SER A 1 3.67 15.80 11.48
N TYR A 2 3.40 14.52 11.40
CA TYR A 2 2.99 13.72 12.55
C TYR A 2 3.67 12.36 12.48
N ASN A 3 3.84 11.74 13.64
CA ASN A 3 4.36 10.40 13.76
C ASN A 3 3.20 9.43 13.90
N LEU A 4 3.18 8.40 13.07
CA LEU A 4 2.27 7.28 13.20
C LEU A 4 3.03 6.08 13.75
N PHE A 5 2.47 5.50 14.77
CA PHE A 5 2.96 4.28 15.37
C PHE A 5 1.99 3.14 15.03
N TYR A 6 2.49 2.14 14.32
CA TYR A 6 1.75 0.93 14.00
C TYR A 6 2.29 -0.25 14.78
N LYS A 7 1.41 -1.11 15.20
CA LYS A 7 1.74 -2.40 15.79
C LYS A 7 0.89 -3.47 15.16
N ASN A 8 1.51 -4.32 14.35
CA ASN A 8 0.87 -5.51 13.82
C ASN A 8 1.05 -6.65 14.81
N ASN A 9 -0.07 -7.25 15.23
CA ASN A 9 -0.07 -8.48 16.02
C ASN A 9 -0.53 -9.63 15.12
N THR A 10 0.30 -10.64 14.99
CA THR A 10 0.03 -11.82 14.17
C THR A 10 0.12 -13.07 15.03
N LEU A 11 -0.87 -13.94 14.92
CA LEU A 11 -0.83 -15.28 15.50
C LEU A 11 -0.48 -16.28 14.38
N PHE A 12 0.66 -16.94 14.50
CA PHE A 12 1.13 -17.90 13.50
C PHE A 12 1.65 -19.16 14.17
N LEU A 13 1.11 -20.31 13.80
CA LEU A 13 1.47 -21.64 14.34
C LEU A 13 1.55 -21.67 15.89
N GLY A 14 0.60 -20.98 16.54
CA GLY A 14 0.51 -20.90 18.01
C GLY A 14 1.40 -19.84 18.66
N ASN A 15 2.25 -19.14 17.90
CA ASN A 15 3.10 -18.07 18.38
C ASN A 15 2.51 -16.69 18.07
N SER A 16 2.67 -15.75 18.99
CA SER A 16 2.23 -14.36 18.80
C SER A 16 3.42 -13.47 18.49
N TYR A 17 3.34 -12.74 17.39
CA TYR A 17 4.36 -11.81 16.93
C TYR A 17 3.82 -10.40 16.94
N ALA A 18 4.64 -9.47 17.42
CA ALA A 18 4.35 -8.04 17.43
C ALA A 18 5.42 -7.32 16.62
N ASN A 19 5.02 -6.72 15.52
CA ASN A 19 5.91 -5.97 14.63
C ASN A 19 5.58 -4.47 14.75
N PRO A 20 6.24 -3.73 15.66
CA PRO A 20 6.06 -2.30 15.79
C PRO A 20 6.76 -1.58 14.63
N PHE A 21 6.11 -0.57 14.10
CA PHE A 21 6.61 0.23 13.01
C PHE A 21 6.26 1.70 13.21
N THR A 22 7.25 2.58 13.15
CA THR A 22 7.05 4.03 13.35
C THR A 22 7.44 4.79 12.09
N VAL A 23 6.56 5.66 11.65
CA VAL A 23 6.77 6.51 10.47
C VAL A 23 6.50 7.97 10.80
N SER A 24 7.44 8.84 10.41
CA SER A 24 7.29 10.30 10.48
C SER A 24 7.01 10.86 9.09
N ARG A 25 5.93 11.64 8.93
CA ARG A 25 5.50 12.08 7.59
C ARG A 25 4.88 13.47 7.56
N VAL A 26 5.03 14.11 6.40
CA VAL A 26 4.25 15.28 6.00
C VAL A 26 3.14 14.79 5.05
N ASN A 27 1.89 14.97 5.45
CA ASN A 27 0.76 14.49 4.67
C ASN A 27 0.24 15.49 3.65
N GLY A 28 0.49 16.76 3.86
CA GLY A 28 0.07 17.77 2.91
C GLY A 28 0.57 19.15 3.26
N VAL A 29 0.72 19.92 2.22
CA VAL A 29 1.00 21.36 2.28
C VAL A 29 0.30 22.03 1.10
N GLY A 30 -0.20 23.21 1.30
CA GLY A 30 -0.85 23.96 0.23
C GLY A 30 -0.81 25.46 0.47
N VAL A 31 -0.90 26.18 -0.61
CA VAL A 31 -0.96 27.65 -0.63
C VAL A 31 -2.17 28.06 -1.47
N LEU A 32 -2.93 29.01 -0.94
CA LEU A 32 -4.02 29.68 -1.63
C LEU A 32 -3.65 31.15 -1.85
N TYR A 33 -3.84 31.62 -3.06
CA TYR A 33 -3.58 33.00 -3.43
C TYR A 33 -4.88 33.67 -3.92
N PRO A 34 -5.49 34.52 -3.10
CA PRO A 34 -6.63 35.31 -3.52
C PRO A 34 -6.18 36.49 -4.40
N VAL A 35 -6.86 36.66 -5.52
CA VAL A 35 -6.64 37.78 -6.42
C VAL A 35 -7.68 38.85 -6.15
N ALA A 36 -7.24 40.06 -5.99
CA ALA A 36 -8.15 41.22 -5.79
C ALA A 36 -8.98 41.42 -7.07
N THR A 37 -10.30 41.42 -6.91
CA THR A 37 -11.26 41.65 -8.00
C THR A 37 -12.22 42.78 -7.63
N VAL A 38 -12.73 43.49 -8.63
CA VAL A 38 -13.69 44.60 -8.40
C VAL A 38 -15.04 44.04 -7.94
N ARG A 39 -15.44 42.88 -8.44
CA ARG A 39 -16.64 42.14 -8.03
C ARG A 39 -16.36 40.65 -7.94
N GLY A 40 -16.93 39.98 -6.95
CA GLY A 40 -16.73 38.58 -6.70
C GLY A 40 -15.39 38.29 -6.01
N SER A 41 -14.88 37.08 -6.18
CA SER A 41 -13.56 36.66 -5.71
C SER A 41 -12.94 35.66 -6.67
N LEU A 42 -11.63 35.72 -6.77
CA LEU A 42 -10.84 34.82 -7.59
C LEU A 42 -9.74 34.23 -6.72
N VAL A 43 -9.58 32.92 -6.72
CA VAL A 43 -8.57 32.25 -5.89
C VAL A 43 -7.86 31.18 -6.71
N PHE A 44 -6.54 31.22 -6.65
CA PHE A 44 -5.69 30.13 -7.13
C PHE A 44 -5.16 29.31 -5.94
N GLY A 45 -4.99 28.02 -6.17
CA GLY A 45 -4.42 27.13 -5.17
C GLY A 45 -3.44 26.16 -5.76
N ILE A 46 -2.37 25.90 -5.03
CA ILE A 46 -1.47 24.80 -5.26
C ILE A 46 -1.37 23.97 -3.98
N GLY A 47 -1.48 22.66 -4.10
CA GLY A 47 -1.43 21.75 -2.95
C GLY A 47 -0.74 20.45 -3.29
N TYR A 48 0.07 20.01 -2.36
CA TYR A 48 0.60 18.64 -2.31
C TYR A 48 -0.10 17.88 -1.20
N ASN A 49 -0.55 16.68 -1.48
CA ASN A 49 -1.18 15.83 -0.49
C ASN A 49 -0.80 14.36 -0.70
N ARG A 50 -0.32 13.71 0.35
CA ARG A 50 -0.11 12.26 0.40
C ARG A 50 -1.44 11.59 0.72
N ILE A 51 -1.96 10.80 -0.22
CA ILE A 51 -3.27 10.17 -0.07
C ILE A 51 -3.20 8.75 0.46
N HIS A 52 -2.07 8.08 0.25
CA HIS A 52 -1.85 6.73 0.73
C HIS A 52 -0.38 6.46 1.00
N HIS A 53 -0.12 5.58 1.93
CA HIS A 53 1.21 5.05 2.18
C HIS A 53 1.11 3.53 2.34
N TYR A 54 2.10 2.83 1.84
CA TYR A 54 2.13 1.38 1.75
C TYR A 54 2.98 0.73 2.84
N ASP A 55 3.59 1.53 3.74
CA ASP A 55 4.51 0.98 4.72
C ASP A 55 3.85 -0.03 5.63
N ASN A 56 4.38 -1.22 5.56
CA ASN A 56 3.99 -2.35 6.36
C ASN A 56 5.20 -3.25 6.59
N LEU A 57 5.30 -3.81 7.78
CA LEU A 57 6.28 -4.82 8.13
C LEU A 57 5.58 -5.91 8.93
N MET A 58 5.66 -7.13 8.44
CA MET A 58 5.23 -8.32 9.15
C MET A 58 6.33 -9.36 9.08
N SER A 59 6.65 -9.97 10.22
CA SER A 59 7.61 -11.06 10.28
C SER A 59 7.16 -12.04 11.35
N PHE A 60 7.11 -13.31 11.00
CA PHE A 60 6.70 -14.37 11.89
C PHE A 60 7.35 -15.69 11.51
N ALA A 61 7.49 -16.57 12.49
CA ALA A 61 8.09 -17.89 12.32
C ALA A 61 7.33 -18.93 13.14
N GLY A 62 7.51 -20.19 12.84
CA GLY A 62 6.93 -21.25 13.63
C GLY A 62 7.20 -22.64 13.08
N TYR A 63 7.06 -23.62 13.98
CA TYR A 63 7.20 -25.01 13.61
C TYR A 63 5.84 -25.59 13.19
N SER A 64 5.75 -26.05 11.95
CA SER A 64 4.54 -26.67 11.39
C SER A 64 4.64 -28.19 11.50
N LYS A 65 3.79 -28.78 12.34
CA LYS A 65 3.63 -30.24 12.44
C LYS A 65 2.68 -30.79 11.40
N TYR A 66 1.83 -29.95 10.85
CA TYR A 66 0.78 -30.35 9.91
C TYR A 66 1.25 -30.18 8.48
N ASN A 67 0.72 -31.05 7.61
CA ASN A 67 0.90 -30.96 6.18
C ASN A 67 0.37 -29.61 5.64
N ASN A 68 1.19 -28.91 4.87
CA ASN A 68 0.86 -27.66 4.20
C ASN A 68 0.70 -27.81 2.68
N ASP A 69 0.58 -29.06 2.20
CA ASP A 69 0.40 -29.45 0.79
C ASP A 69 1.51 -28.95 -0.16
N MET A 70 2.70 -28.61 0.36
CA MET A 70 3.83 -28.26 -0.50
C MET A 70 4.47 -29.52 -1.10
N GLU A 71 4.47 -29.57 -2.42
CA GLU A 71 5.10 -30.63 -3.19
C GLU A 71 5.97 -30.02 -4.30
N PHE A 72 7.13 -30.62 -4.55
CA PHE A 72 8.10 -30.16 -5.55
C PHE A 72 8.24 -31.19 -6.65
N PRO A 73 8.03 -30.84 -7.93
CA PRO A 73 8.30 -31.73 -9.02
C PRO A 73 9.82 -31.88 -9.22
N ILE A 74 10.32 -33.08 -9.13
CA ILE A 74 11.72 -33.43 -9.39
C ILE A 74 11.76 -34.38 -10.57
N ASN A 75 12.57 -34.08 -11.57
CA ASN A 75 12.80 -34.97 -12.70
C ASN A 75 14.01 -35.86 -12.41
N THR A 76 13.77 -37.17 -12.27
CA THR A 76 14.81 -38.15 -12.04
C THR A 76 14.75 -39.16 -13.17
N ASP A 77 15.78 -39.22 -13.99
CA ASP A 77 15.93 -40.17 -15.13
C ASP A 77 14.72 -40.16 -16.09
N GLY A 78 14.14 -38.97 -16.35
CA GLY A 78 13.00 -38.79 -17.23
C GLY A 78 11.63 -39.10 -16.57
N GLN A 79 11.60 -39.44 -15.30
CA GLN A 79 10.38 -39.59 -14.52
C GLN A 79 10.15 -38.34 -13.64
N LEU A 80 8.93 -37.81 -13.67
CA LEU A 80 8.50 -36.72 -12.80
C LEU A 80 8.01 -37.31 -11.47
N LEU A 81 8.77 -37.04 -10.42
CA LEU A 81 8.41 -37.41 -9.05
C LEU A 81 7.98 -36.14 -8.28
N TYR A 82 7.03 -36.29 -7.38
CA TYR A 82 6.62 -35.23 -6.48
C TYR A 82 7.19 -35.46 -5.09
N TYR A 83 8.13 -34.60 -4.71
CA TYR A 83 8.75 -34.64 -3.40
C TYR A 83 7.98 -33.79 -2.41
N ARG A 84 7.55 -34.39 -1.30
CA ARG A 84 6.76 -33.71 -0.27
C ARG A 84 7.67 -33.14 0.80
N PHE A 85 7.75 -31.81 0.85
CA PHE A 85 8.46 -31.07 1.90
C PHE A 85 7.45 -30.19 2.62
N ASN A 86 6.57 -30.80 3.43
CA ASN A 86 5.30 -30.17 3.77
C ASN A 86 4.86 -30.32 5.24
N GLN A 87 5.58 -31.04 6.09
CA GLN A 87 5.25 -31.22 7.51
C GLN A 87 6.51 -31.34 8.35
N ASN A 88 6.40 -31.10 9.66
CA ASN A 88 7.51 -31.14 10.59
C ASN A 88 8.69 -30.25 10.18
N VAL A 89 8.38 -29.04 9.76
CA VAL A 89 9.32 -28.04 9.23
C VAL A 89 9.21 -26.73 9.99
N GLU A 90 10.31 -26.01 10.11
CA GLU A 90 10.30 -24.63 10.55
C GLU A 90 9.97 -23.72 9.38
N ARG A 91 9.05 -22.78 9.58
CA ARG A 91 8.65 -21.78 8.58
C ARG A 91 8.91 -20.38 9.10
N PHE A 92 9.47 -19.56 8.23
CA PHE A 92 9.66 -18.13 8.43
C PHE A 92 9.04 -17.39 7.27
N GLU A 93 8.29 -16.33 7.57
CA GLU A 93 7.70 -15.46 6.57
C GLU A 93 7.94 -14.00 6.96
N LYS A 94 8.31 -13.20 5.97
CA LYS A 94 8.49 -11.76 6.12
C LYS A 94 7.86 -11.05 4.94
N ILE A 95 7.03 -10.08 5.26
CA ILE A 95 6.38 -9.20 4.30
C ILE A 95 6.82 -7.78 4.62
N MET A 96 7.36 -7.10 3.63
CA MET A 96 7.74 -5.71 3.75
C MET A 96 7.17 -4.93 2.58
N SER A 97 6.39 -3.91 2.88
CA SER A 97 5.92 -2.95 1.88
C SER A 97 6.39 -1.56 2.26
N ASN A 98 6.73 -0.77 1.26
CA ASN A 98 7.05 0.64 1.43
C ASN A 98 6.63 1.43 0.19
N GLY A 99 6.51 2.74 0.38
CA GLY A 99 6.13 3.64 -0.69
C GLY A 99 4.96 4.54 -0.34
N ALA A 100 4.57 5.35 -1.31
CA ALA A 100 3.48 6.29 -1.13
C ALA A 100 2.79 6.64 -2.44
N ARG A 101 1.59 7.19 -2.32
CA ARG A 101 0.84 7.79 -3.42
C ARG A 101 0.52 9.23 -3.07
N ASP A 102 0.98 10.13 -3.92
CA ASP A 102 0.94 11.57 -3.71
C ASP A 102 0.08 12.25 -4.78
N HIS A 103 -0.55 13.36 -4.41
CA HIS A 103 -1.25 14.26 -5.31
C HIS A 103 -0.60 15.63 -5.31
N LEU A 104 -0.27 16.13 -6.48
CA LEU A 104 -0.02 17.54 -6.71
C LEU A 104 -1.25 18.14 -7.41
N THR A 105 -1.87 19.14 -6.79
CA THR A 105 -3.13 19.73 -7.24
C THR A 105 -2.95 21.20 -7.54
N LEU A 106 -3.41 21.62 -8.71
CA LEU A 106 -3.65 23.03 -9.06
C LEU A 106 -5.16 23.28 -9.04
N SER A 107 -5.60 24.35 -8.44
CA SER A 107 -6.99 24.68 -8.30
C SER A 107 -7.27 26.16 -8.61
N PHE A 108 -8.47 26.38 -9.11
CA PHE A 108 -9.00 27.70 -9.44
C PHE A 108 -10.42 27.79 -8.93
N GLY A 109 -10.74 28.87 -8.25
CA GLY A 109 -12.08 29.15 -7.73
C GLY A 109 -12.51 30.57 -8.02
N ILE A 110 -13.78 30.75 -8.37
CA ILE A 110 -14.37 32.04 -8.67
C ILE A 110 -15.73 32.16 -8.00
N ALA A 111 -16.01 33.31 -7.34
CA ALA A 111 -17.34 33.69 -6.95
C ALA A 111 -17.94 34.59 -8.04
N LEU A 112 -18.96 34.10 -8.72
CA LEU A 112 -19.68 34.81 -9.77
C LEU A 112 -20.70 35.79 -9.21
N SER A 113 -21.25 35.48 -8.04
CA SER A 113 -22.15 36.35 -7.27
C SER A 113 -22.01 36.04 -5.78
N PRO A 114 -22.65 36.80 -4.88
CA PRO A 114 -22.69 36.47 -3.45
C PRO A 114 -23.22 35.07 -3.16
N ASN A 115 -24.04 34.55 -4.05
CA ASN A 115 -24.73 33.29 -3.87
C ASN A 115 -24.21 32.15 -4.78
N LEU A 116 -23.37 32.45 -5.77
CA LEU A 116 -22.90 31.48 -6.76
C LEU A 116 -21.37 31.47 -6.86
N ALA A 117 -20.78 30.33 -6.62
CA ALA A 117 -19.35 30.11 -6.82
C ALA A 117 -19.11 28.84 -7.63
N GLY A 118 -18.03 28.84 -8.38
CA GLY A 118 -17.57 27.68 -9.13
C GLY A 118 -16.07 27.46 -8.98
N GLY A 119 -15.62 26.30 -9.31
CA GLY A 119 -14.18 25.99 -9.28
C GLY A 119 -13.83 24.76 -10.10
N ILE A 120 -12.57 24.73 -10.45
CA ILE A 120 -11.95 23.60 -11.16
C ILE A 120 -10.61 23.27 -10.53
N SER A 121 -10.24 21.99 -10.53
CA SER A 121 -8.91 21.58 -10.14
C SER A 121 -8.41 20.46 -11.02
N ILE A 122 -7.12 20.49 -11.29
CA ILE A 122 -6.38 19.43 -11.97
C ILE A 122 -5.35 18.88 -10.98
N SER A 123 -5.29 17.57 -10.87
CA SER A 123 -4.33 16.89 -10.00
C SER A 123 -3.54 15.86 -10.78
N LYS A 124 -2.23 15.86 -10.59
CA LYS A 124 -1.37 14.75 -10.98
C LYS A 124 -1.22 13.83 -9.77
N MET A 125 -1.60 12.58 -9.94
CA MET A 125 -1.35 11.51 -8.98
C MET A 125 -0.11 10.76 -9.42
N SER A 126 0.82 10.54 -8.51
CA SER A 126 1.98 9.67 -8.71
C SER A 126 2.24 8.84 -7.47
N GLY A 127 2.69 7.62 -7.66
CA GLY A 127 2.98 6.73 -6.54
C GLY A 127 3.90 5.59 -6.93
N VAL A 128 4.63 5.13 -5.94
CA VAL A 128 5.45 3.92 -6.03
C VAL A 128 5.13 3.07 -4.81
N GLU A 129 4.95 1.79 -5.05
CA GLU A 129 4.85 0.76 -4.04
C GLU A 129 5.89 -0.30 -4.32
N ASN A 130 6.71 -0.63 -3.33
CA ASN A 130 7.59 -1.77 -3.35
C ASN A 130 7.04 -2.78 -2.34
N TYR A 131 6.91 -4.01 -2.76
CA TYR A 131 6.46 -5.13 -1.96
C TYR A 131 7.48 -6.24 -2.06
N ASP A 132 8.02 -6.66 -0.91
CA ASP A 132 8.96 -7.76 -0.79
C ASP A 132 8.36 -8.85 0.10
N PHE A 133 8.39 -10.06 -0.37
CA PHE A 133 7.98 -11.25 0.34
C PHE A 133 9.14 -12.25 0.40
N GLU A 134 9.45 -12.70 1.60
CA GLU A 134 10.45 -13.70 1.89
C GLU A 134 9.77 -14.86 2.61
N PHE A 135 9.91 -16.04 2.08
CA PHE A 135 9.46 -17.28 2.67
C PHE A 135 10.63 -18.24 2.78
N LEU A 136 10.82 -18.83 3.95
CA LEU A 136 11.84 -19.82 4.20
C LEU A 136 11.22 -21.00 4.94
N GLN A 137 11.42 -22.19 4.46
CA GLN A 137 11.05 -23.44 5.10
C GLN A 137 12.27 -24.32 5.28
N LYS A 138 12.51 -24.83 6.49
CA LYS A 138 13.69 -25.61 6.86
C LYS A 138 13.30 -26.94 7.47
N ASP A 139 14.03 -27.97 7.11
CA ASP A 139 14.07 -29.22 7.86
C ASP A 139 15.09 -29.11 9.00
N ILE A 140 14.59 -28.86 10.21
CA ILE A 140 15.43 -28.73 11.40
C ILE A 140 15.58 -30.06 12.16
N ALA A 141 14.89 -31.09 11.73
CA ALA A 141 14.83 -32.39 12.40
C ALA A 141 15.30 -33.55 11.51
N ASP A 142 15.92 -33.22 10.36
CA ASP A 142 16.46 -34.19 9.40
C ASP A 142 15.43 -35.23 8.94
N ASN A 143 14.18 -34.80 8.72
CA ASN A 143 13.09 -35.68 8.30
C ASN A 143 13.10 -35.98 6.80
N TYR A 144 13.83 -35.18 6.00
CA TYR A 144 13.77 -35.17 4.53
C TYR A 144 15.10 -35.54 3.88
N GLN A 145 15.77 -36.56 4.42
CA GLN A 145 17.05 -37.07 3.92
C GLN A 145 16.91 -38.22 2.90
N GLN A 146 15.67 -38.48 2.44
CA GLN A 146 15.43 -39.64 1.57
C GLN A 146 15.51 -39.29 0.08
N PHE A 147 15.91 -40.27 -0.72
CA PHE A 147 15.85 -40.19 -2.19
C PHE A 147 14.51 -39.53 -2.67
N PRO A 148 14.53 -38.62 -3.65
CA PRO A 148 15.63 -38.36 -4.59
C PRO A 148 16.62 -37.28 -4.17
N ALA A 149 16.39 -36.55 -3.08
CA ALA A 149 17.26 -35.49 -2.61
C ALA A 149 17.17 -35.30 -1.09
N ASP A 150 18.27 -34.86 -0.50
CA ASP A 150 18.29 -34.28 0.83
C ASP A 150 17.74 -32.87 0.75
N PHE A 151 16.55 -32.65 1.29
CA PHE A 151 15.84 -31.37 1.23
C PHE A 151 16.04 -30.61 2.54
N LEU A 152 17.08 -29.79 2.61
CA LEU A 152 17.43 -29.03 3.82
C LEU A 152 16.57 -27.77 4.00
N SER A 153 16.32 -27.06 2.90
CA SER A 153 15.52 -25.82 2.93
C SER A 153 14.93 -25.48 1.57
N TYR A 154 13.88 -24.72 1.63
CA TYR A 154 13.24 -24.10 0.48
C TYR A 154 13.03 -22.62 0.78
N GLU A 155 13.44 -21.77 -0.15
CA GLU A 155 13.40 -20.32 0.00
C GLU A 155 12.74 -19.68 -1.21
N VAL A 156 11.87 -18.73 -0.97
CA VAL A 156 11.19 -17.93 -2.01
C VAL A 156 11.39 -16.46 -1.71
N PHE A 157 11.90 -15.74 -2.69
CA PHE A 157 11.88 -14.28 -2.70
C PHE A 157 10.97 -13.80 -3.82
N GLN A 158 10.07 -12.91 -3.47
CA GLN A 158 9.25 -12.21 -4.44
C GLN A 158 9.40 -10.71 -4.20
N SER A 159 9.67 -9.96 -5.26
CA SER A 159 9.70 -8.51 -5.22
C SER A 159 8.80 -7.97 -6.32
N LEU A 160 7.92 -7.06 -5.94
CA LEU A 160 7.00 -6.38 -6.85
C LEU A 160 7.13 -4.87 -6.68
N LYS A 161 7.43 -4.18 -7.77
CA LYS A 161 7.39 -2.73 -7.82
C LYS A 161 6.20 -2.30 -8.67
N THR A 162 5.30 -1.53 -8.07
CA THR A 162 4.14 -0.96 -8.75
C THR A 162 4.32 0.54 -8.85
N GLU A 163 4.24 1.07 -10.06
CA GLU A 163 4.24 2.50 -10.33
C GLU A 163 2.84 2.93 -10.77
N THR A 164 2.35 4.00 -10.18
CA THR A 164 1.04 4.55 -10.48
C THR A 164 1.20 6.00 -10.94
N GLU A 165 0.64 6.33 -12.09
CA GLU A 165 0.56 7.69 -12.59
C GLU A 165 -0.84 7.93 -13.18
N ALA A 166 -1.49 9.02 -12.78
CA ALA A 166 -2.79 9.39 -13.30
C ALA A 166 -3.03 10.90 -13.20
N TRP A 167 -3.93 11.39 -14.04
CA TRP A 167 -4.47 12.73 -13.94
C TRP A 167 -5.91 12.69 -13.49
N LYS A 168 -6.28 13.64 -12.67
CA LYS A 168 -7.64 13.82 -12.18
C LYS A 168 -8.10 15.24 -12.42
N LEU A 169 -9.23 15.38 -13.08
CA LEU A 169 -9.91 16.65 -13.25
C LEU A 169 -11.14 16.66 -12.35
N ARG A 170 -11.36 17.76 -11.66
CA ARG A 170 -12.55 18.00 -10.84
C ARG A 170 -13.11 19.37 -11.12
N GLY A 171 -14.42 19.46 -11.33
CA GLY A 171 -15.15 20.72 -11.43
C GLY A 171 -16.33 20.73 -10.48
N GLY A 172 -16.75 21.91 -10.03
CA GLY A 172 -17.91 22.02 -9.16
C GLY A 172 -18.48 23.42 -9.10
N VAL A 173 -19.73 23.48 -8.71
CA VAL A 173 -20.46 24.71 -8.46
C VAL A 173 -21.13 24.64 -7.09
N LYS A 174 -21.25 25.79 -6.44
CA LYS A 174 -21.90 25.97 -5.16
C LYS A 174 -22.91 27.11 -5.27
N TYR A 175 -24.13 26.87 -4.82
CA TYR A 175 -25.18 27.86 -4.75
C TYR A 175 -25.68 27.97 -3.30
N ILE A 176 -25.85 29.23 -2.83
CA ILE A 176 -26.28 29.54 -1.48
C ILE A 176 -27.69 30.18 -1.57
N TYR A 177 -28.65 29.54 -0.91
CA TYR A 177 -30.00 30.08 -0.71
C TYR A 177 -30.34 29.97 0.78
N SER A 178 -30.11 31.06 1.51
CA SER A 178 -30.22 31.05 2.99
C SER A 178 -31.57 30.48 3.47
N PRO A 179 -31.57 29.49 4.39
CA PRO A 179 -30.43 28.95 5.13
C PRO A 179 -29.72 27.74 4.42
N PHE A 180 -30.10 27.40 3.20
CA PHE A 180 -29.65 26.24 2.47
C PHE A 180 -28.39 26.50 1.61
N GLN A 181 -27.56 25.49 1.45
CA GLN A 181 -26.43 25.50 0.53
C GLN A 181 -26.46 24.24 -0.32
N PHE A 182 -26.33 24.43 -1.62
CA PHE A 182 -26.31 23.34 -2.60
C PHE A 182 -24.93 23.30 -3.26
N GLY A 183 -24.40 22.12 -3.45
CA GLY A 183 -23.14 21.89 -4.17
C GLY A 183 -23.25 20.69 -5.09
N LEU A 184 -22.73 20.88 -6.30
CA LEU A 184 -22.55 19.79 -7.26
C LEU A 184 -21.10 19.73 -7.68
N SER A 185 -20.50 18.55 -7.68
CA SER A 185 -19.15 18.33 -8.19
C SER A 185 -19.07 17.08 -9.03
N ILE A 186 -18.22 17.15 -10.04
CA ILE A 186 -17.89 16.05 -10.94
C ILE A 186 -16.36 15.85 -10.91
N ALA A 187 -15.95 14.61 -10.96
CA ALA A 187 -14.52 14.24 -11.06
C ALA A 187 -14.35 13.05 -12.01
N THR A 188 -13.23 13.04 -12.74
CA THR A 188 -12.80 11.91 -13.61
C THR A 188 -11.88 10.98 -12.84
#